data_24d886dc59063636dee51cee49366182
#
_entry.id   24d886dc59063636dee51cee49366182
#
_cell.length_a   1.000
_cell.length_b   1.000
_cell.length_c   1.000
_cell.angle_alpha   90.00
_cell.angle_beta   90.00
_cell.angle_gamma   90.00
#
_symmetry.space_group_name_H-M   'P 1'
#
loop_
_entity.id
_entity.type
_entity.pdbx_description
1 polymer ?
#
loop_
_entity_poly.entity_id
_entity_poly.type
_entity_poly.pdbx_seq_one_letter_code
_entity_poly.pdbx_strand_id
1 'polypeptide(L)'
;MARMPNGCVYLHETIAITGTGSEAYKAHTGKLGTARRDGGAPLIGTWQQSGSTGSWPTVVNLWEMQGWDHWAEILERQYTRSSGQEAALKEWWTEATQWRSGGFDRILIPAAFSPTRDEIVATGVRGAGCLQEIATVKPGTAERYLAAVGGTWRRAMSRRGVALLGAYRTAMRETEVVLLWNLPTFAQFATYLRDAEGTAGKAWRRRARAWVVDYRETLLVPSPWCVHHPDWRANAS
;
A
#
# COMPACT_ATOMS: atom_id res chain seq x y z
N MET A 1 -26.08 8.47 4.34
CA MET A 1 -25.77 7.20 5.02
C MET A 1 -24.34 7.27 5.53
N ALA A 2 -24.09 6.96 6.81
CA ALA A 2 -22.73 6.80 7.32
C ALA A 2 -22.14 5.54 6.67
N ARG A 3 -20.93 5.65 6.11
CA ARG A 3 -20.19 4.52 5.55
C ARG A 3 -19.90 3.52 6.67
N MET A 4 -20.18 2.23 6.43
CA MET A 4 -19.75 1.17 7.35
C MET A 4 -18.22 1.18 7.45
N PRO A 5 -17.65 0.97 8.63
CA PRO A 5 -16.21 0.87 8.78
C PRO A 5 -15.66 -0.24 7.87
N ASN A 6 -14.51 0.01 7.23
CA ASN A 6 -13.78 -1.00 6.50
C ASN A 6 -13.27 -2.06 7.49
N GLY A 7 -13.85 -3.25 7.48
CA GLY A 7 -13.49 -4.36 8.38
C GLY A 7 -12.29 -5.19 7.94
N CYS A 8 -11.68 -4.84 6.79
CA CYS A 8 -10.51 -5.54 6.29
C CYS A 8 -9.26 -5.26 7.14
N VAL A 9 -8.27 -6.14 7.02
CA VAL A 9 -6.88 -5.90 7.40
C VAL A 9 -6.00 -6.09 6.19
N TYR A 10 -4.82 -5.48 6.19
CA TYR A 10 -3.97 -5.45 4.99
C TYR A 10 -2.56 -5.94 5.34
N LEU A 11 -1.98 -6.75 4.45
CA LEU A 11 -0.56 -7.07 4.49
C LEU A 11 0.18 -6.13 3.53
N HIS A 12 1.09 -5.33 4.06
CA HIS A 12 1.97 -4.45 3.32
C HIS A 12 3.38 -4.97 3.43
N GLU A 13 3.94 -5.38 2.31
CA GLU A 13 5.29 -5.93 2.23
C GLU A 13 6.22 -4.92 1.57
N THR A 14 7.41 -4.75 2.11
CA THR A 14 8.52 -4.02 1.49
C THR A 14 9.63 -5.04 1.22
N ILE A 15 9.85 -5.38 -0.02
CA ILE A 15 10.68 -6.50 -0.45
C ILE A 15 11.99 -5.99 -1.05
N ALA A 16 13.11 -6.37 -0.46
CA ALA A 16 14.43 -6.13 -1.05
C ALA A 16 14.65 -7.09 -2.23
N ILE A 17 14.92 -6.54 -3.41
CA ILE A 17 15.11 -7.31 -4.64
C ILE A 17 16.58 -7.48 -4.94
N THR A 18 16.95 -8.63 -5.51
CA THR A 18 18.30 -8.95 -5.94
C THR A 18 18.49 -8.59 -7.41
N GLY A 19 19.51 -7.80 -7.71
CA GLY A 19 19.88 -7.45 -9.08
C GLY A 19 18.76 -6.77 -9.86
N THR A 20 18.43 -7.30 -11.04
CA THR A 20 17.40 -6.77 -11.96
C THR A 20 16.07 -7.49 -11.84
N GLY A 21 15.83 -8.27 -10.77
CA GLY A 21 14.68 -9.16 -10.60
C GLY A 21 13.32 -8.49 -10.38
N SER A 22 13.23 -7.16 -10.32
CA SER A 22 11.99 -6.45 -9.95
C SER A 22 10.80 -6.78 -10.87
N GLU A 23 11.00 -6.81 -12.19
CA GLU A 23 9.90 -7.12 -13.12
C GLU A 23 9.45 -8.57 -13.03
N ALA A 24 10.40 -9.51 -12.93
CA ALA A 24 10.09 -10.93 -12.77
C ALA A 24 9.33 -11.18 -11.45
N TYR A 25 9.79 -10.59 -10.35
CA TYR A 25 9.14 -10.71 -9.05
C TYR A 25 7.72 -10.11 -9.06
N LYS A 26 7.50 -8.93 -9.65
CA LYS A 26 6.17 -8.32 -9.75
C LYS A 26 5.22 -9.17 -10.60
N ALA A 27 5.70 -9.71 -11.71
CA ALA A 27 4.90 -10.61 -12.56
C ALA A 27 4.53 -11.91 -11.82
N HIS A 28 5.49 -12.49 -11.09
CA HIS A 28 5.27 -13.68 -10.27
C HIS A 28 4.25 -13.42 -9.15
N THR A 29 4.38 -12.29 -8.43
CA THR A 29 3.43 -11.85 -7.40
C THR A 29 2.05 -11.58 -7.97
N GLY A 30 1.97 -10.95 -9.13
CA GLY A 30 0.70 -10.66 -9.81
C GLY A 30 -0.07 -11.91 -10.20
N LYS A 31 0.61 -12.95 -10.70
CA LYS A 31 0.00 -14.27 -11.00
C LYS A 31 -0.61 -14.90 -9.74
N LEU A 32 0.12 -14.87 -8.62
CA LEU A 32 -0.41 -15.35 -7.34
C LEU A 32 -1.65 -14.56 -6.91
N GLY A 33 -1.62 -13.23 -7.01
CA GLY A 33 -2.75 -12.36 -6.68
C GLY A 33 -3.99 -12.64 -7.53
N THR A 34 -3.81 -13.02 -8.80
CA THR A 34 -4.89 -13.43 -9.69
C THR A 34 -5.46 -14.80 -9.31
N ALA A 35 -4.60 -15.78 -9.03
CA ALA A 35 -5.01 -17.13 -8.65
C ALA A 35 -5.73 -17.20 -7.29
N ARG A 36 -5.50 -16.23 -6.40
CA ARG A 36 -6.08 -16.19 -5.05
C ARG A 36 -7.42 -15.48 -4.92
N ARG A 37 -8.10 -15.16 -6.04
CA ARG A 37 -9.42 -14.51 -6.00
C ARG A 37 -10.47 -15.31 -5.22
N ASP A 38 -10.38 -16.63 -5.22
CA ASP A 38 -11.37 -17.53 -4.63
C ASP A 38 -10.91 -18.05 -3.25
N GLY A 39 -10.86 -17.17 -2.25
CA GLY A 39 -10.55 -17.53 -0.85
C GLY A 39 -9.15 -17.21 -0.36
N GLY A 40 -8.34 -16.48 -1.14
CA GLY A 40 -7.07 -15.88 -0.71
C GLY A 40 -7.19 -14.37 -0.46
N ALA A 41 -6.10 -13.75 -0.01
CA ALA A 41 -6.00 -12.30 0.08
C ALA A 41 -5.81 -11.70 -1.32
N PRO A 42 -6.76 -10.93 -1.87
CA PRO A 42 -6.59 -10.31 -3.18
C PRO A 42 -5.50 -9.22 -3.15
N LEU A 43 -4.72 -9.17 -4.23
CA LEU A 43 -3.70 -8.16 -4.42
C LEU A 43 -4.36 -6.81 -4.78
N ILE A 44 -4.01 -5.75 -4.07
CA ILE A 44 -4.33 -4.37 -4.47
C ILE A 44 -3.29 -3.87 -5.46
N GLY A 45 -2.03 -4.17 -5.20
CA GLY A 45 -0.95 -3.82 -6.11
C GLY A 45 0.40 -4.35 -5.71
N THR A 46 1.28 -4.34 -6.70
CA THR A 46 2.71 -4.58 -6.59
C THR A 46 3.43 -3.47 -7.35
N TRP A 47 4.23 -2.70 -6.64
CA TRP A 47 4.90 -1.50 -7.14
C TRP A 47 6.41 -1.64 -7.03
N GLN A 48 7.13 -1.03 -7.95
CA GLN A 48 8.56 -0.81 -7.78
C GLN A 48 8.81 0.57 -7.16
N GLN A 49 9.63 0.64 -6.13
CA GLN A 49 10.10 1.91 -5.59
C GLN A 49 11.04 2.61 -6.57
N SER A 50 10.79 3.91 -6.84
CA SER A 50 11.72 4.72 -7.60
C SER A 50 13.01 4.95 -6.81
N GLY A 51 14.16 4.61 -7.38
CA GLY A 51 15.45 4.71 -6.71
C GLY A 51 15.83 6.14 -6.30
N SER A 52 15.28 7.16 -6.98
CA SER A 52 15.48 8.57 -6.61
C SER A 52 14.77 8.98 -5.32
N THR A 53 13.86 8.14 -4.79
CA THR A 53 13.06 8.47 -3.62
C THR A 53 13.28 7.52 -2.44
N GLY A 54 14.16 6.54 -2.56
CA GLY A 54 14.44 5.61 -1.47
C GLY A 54 15.33 4.44 -1.87
N SER A 55 15.23 3.32 -1.15
CA SER A 55 16.06 2.13 -1.38
C SER A 55 15.74 1.48 -2.72
N TRP A 56 16.74 1.09 -3.48
CA TRP A 56 16.58 0.44 -4.77
C TRP A 56 17.58 -0.72 -4.90
N PRO A 57 17.20 -1.86 -5.49
CA PRO A 57 15.85 -2.20 -5.98
C PRO A 57 14.93 -2.69 -4.85
N THR A 58 13.72 -2.15 -4.79
CA THR A 58 12.70 -2.49 -3.79
C THR A 58 11.34 -2.62 -4.45
N VAL A 59 10.58 -3.65 -4.10
CA VAL A 59 9.17 -3.83 -4.49
C VAL A 59 8.29 -3.72 -3.24
N VAL A 60 7.14 -3.08 -3.40
CA VAL A 60 6.11 -2.97 -2.36
C VAL A 60 4.87 -3.71 -2.83
N ASN A 61 4.31 -4.58 -1.97
CA ASN A 61 3.04 -5.25 -2.22
C ASN A 61 2.00 -4.82 -1.19
N LEU A 62 0.74 -4.79 -1.60
CA LEU A 62 -0.39 -4.60 -0.69
C LEU A 62 -1.49 -5.62 -1.00
N TRP A 63 -1.85 -6.39 0.02
CA TRP A 63 -2.88 -7.43 -0.02
C TRP A 63 -4.02 -7.05 0.92
N GLU A 64 -5.26 -7.35 0.53
CA GLU A 64 -6.45 -7.13 1.36
C GLU A 64 -6.94 -8.45 1.94
N MET A 65 -7.16 -8.53 3.24
CA MET A 65 -7.73 -9.67 3.95
C MET A 65 -9.08 -9.28 4.55
N GLN A 66 -10.01 -10.23 4.63
CA GLN A 66 -11.39 -10.00 5.09
C GLN A 66 -11.51 -9.89 6.62
N GLY A 67 -10.49 -9.38 7.29
CA GLY A 67 -10.46 -9.20 8.74
C GLY A 67 -9.44 -10.11 9.43
N TRP A 68 -9.46 -10.07 10.76
CA TRP A 68 -8.51 -10.77 11.60
C TRP A 68 -8.65 -12.29 11.53
N ASP A 69 -9.87 -12.81 11.40
CA ASP A 69 -10.11 -14.25 11.31
C ASP A 69 -9.52 -14.81 10.03
N HIS A 70 -9.71 -14.13 8.91
CA HIS A 70 -9.07 -14.52 7.64
C HIS A 70 -7.53 -14.47 7.72
N TRP A 71 -6.96 -13.46 8.40
CA TRP A 71 -5.52 -13.41 8.64
C TRP A 71 -5.05 -14.58 9.51
N ALA A 72 -5.77 -14.92 10.58
CA ALA A 72 -5.47 -16.06 11.44
C ALA A 72 -5.49 -17.38 10.64
N GLU A 73 -6.50 -17.59 9.80
CA GLU A 73 -6.60 -18.76 8.92
C GLU A 73 -5.40 -18.88 7.95
N ILE A 74 -4.92 -17.76 7.42
CA ILE A 74 -3.71 -17.71 6.57
C ILE A 74 -2.50 -18.18 7.37
N LEU A 75 -2.32 -17.68 8.60
CA LEU A 75 -1.20 -18.09 9.47
C LEU A 75 -1.30 -19.57 9.86
N GLU A 76 -2.48 -20.07 10.20
CA GLU A 76 -2.67 -21.50 10.53
C GLU A 76 -2.31 -22.38 9.35
N ARG A 77 -2.72 -22.04 8.14
CA ARG A 77 -2.34 -22.78 6.92
C ARG A 77 -0.85 -22.73 6.68
N GLN A 78 -0.19 -21.63 6.99
CA GLN A 78 1.23 -21.44 6.74
C GLN A 78 2.13 -22.12 7.78
N TYR A 79 1.74 -22.14 9.05
CA TYR A 79 2.66 -22.51 10.13
C TYR A 79 2.24 -23.72 10.96
N THR A 80 0.95 -24.10 11.01
CA THR A 80 0.48 -25.14 11.95
C THR A 80 0.07 -26.46 11.31
N ARG A 81 -0.19 -26.50 10.01
CA ARG A 81 -0.52 -27.76 9.33
C ARG A 81 0.71 -28.64 9.21
N SER A 82 0.57 -29.93 9.48
CA SER A 82 1.65 -30.93 9.51
C SER A 82 2.44 -31.07 8.21
N SER A 83 1.86 -30.65 7.09
CA SER A 83 2.52 -30.61 5.77
C SER A 83 3.24 -29.28 5.50
N GLY A 84 3.20 -28.31 6.41
CA GLY A 84 3.69 -26.96 6.15
C GLY A 84 2.82 -26.19 5.16
N GLN A 85 3.44 -25.28 4.42
CA GLN A 85 2.77 -24.49 3.38
C GLN A 85 2.08 -25.39 2.35
N GLU A 86 0.91 -24.93 1.83
CA GLU A 86 0.31 -25.55 0.65
C GLU A 86 1.34 -25.69 -0.47
N ALA A 87 1.33 -26.80 -1.19
CA ALA A 87 2.35 -27.10 -2.20
C ALA A 87 2.56 -25.96 -3.21
N ALA A 88 1.47 -25.37 -3.71
CA ALA A 88 1.55 -24.23 -4.62
C ALA A 88 2.18 -22.97 -3.98
N LEU A 89 1.93 -22.72 -2.70
CA LEU A 89 2.56 -21.60 -1.99
C LEU A 89 4.03 -21.86 -1.74
N LYS A 90 4.41 -23.11 -1.44
CA LYS A 90 5.81 -23.51 -1.29
C LYS A 90 6.58 -23.36 -2.61
N GLU A 91 5.98 -23.79 -3.72
CA GLU A 91 6.56 -23.63 -5.06
C GLU A 91 6.74 -22.14 -5.37
N TRP A 92 5.70 -21.32 -5.15
CA TRP A 92 5.76 -19.87 -5.31
C TRP A 92 6.92 -19.26 -4.50
N TRP A 93 7.08 -19.63 -3.23
CA TRP A 93 8.15 -19.13 -2.38
C TRP A 93 9.52 -19.55 -2.91
N THR A 94 9.67 -20.80 -3.35
CA THR A 94 10.92 -21.34 -3.91
C THR A 94 11.35 -20.51 -5.12
N GLU A 95 10.41 -20.15 -5.99
CA GLU A 95 10.69 -19.31 -7.15
C GLU A 95 10.96 -17.85 -6.74
N ALA A 96 10.18 -17.29 -5.82
CA ALA A 96 10.33 -15.91 -5.36
C ALA A 96 11.69 -15.63 -4.74
N THR A 97 12.33 -16.62 -4.08
CA THR A 97 13.66 -16.47 -3.46
C THR A 97 14.78 -16.21 -4.46
N GLN A 98 14.56 -16.48 -5.76
CA GLN A 98 15.53 -16.14 -6.80
C GLN A 98 15.70 -14.63 -6.97
N TRP A 99 14.68 -13.85 -6.62
CA TRP A 99 14.65 -12.40 -6.84
C TRP A 99 14.64 -11.58 -5.56
N ARG A 100 14.34 -12.18 -4.41
CA ARG A 100 14.26 -11.43 -3.14
C ARG A 100 15.40 -11.86 -2.19
N SER A 101 15.96 -10.85 -1.50
CA SER A 101 17.01 -11.08 -0.48
C SER A 101 16.51 -10.81 0.95
N GLY A 102 15.27 -10.40 1.11
CA GLY A 102 14.68 -10.07 2.39
C GLY A 102 13.49 -9.15 2.23
N GLY A 103 13.07 -8.57 3.34
CA GLY A 103 11.94 -7.65 3.33
C GLY A 103 11.52 -7.27 4.73
N PHE A 104 10.47 -6.45 4.77
CA PHE A 104 9.84 -6.00 5.99
C PHE A 104 8.34 -5.91 5.79
N ASP A 105 7.57 -6.57 6.65
CA ASP A 105 6.12 -6.67 6.53
C ASP A 105 5.42 -5.88 7.63
N ARG A 106 4.23 -5.38 7.29
CA ARG A 106 3.31 -4.69 8.19
C ARG A 106 1.92 -5.28 8.06
N ILE A 107 1.25 -5.48 9.18
CA ILE A 107 -0.20 -5.65 9.17
C ILE A 107 -0.81 -4.27 9.40
N LEU A 108 -1.65 -3.85 8.47
CA LEU A 108 -2.24 -2.52 8.48
C LEU A 108 -3.74 -2.58 8.82
N ILE A 109 -4.17 -1.65 9.67
CA ILE A 109 -5.56 -1.46 10.09
C ILE A 109 -6.08 -0.19 9.43
N PRO A 110 -7.15 -0.25 8.62
CA PRO A 110 -7.62 0.89 7.86
C PRO A 110 -8.29 1.94 8.74
N ALA A 111 -8.10 3.21 8.39
CA ALA A 111 -8.95 4.28 8.88
C ALA A 111 -10.38 4.13 8.31
N ALA A 112 -11.39 4.62 9.02
CA ALA A 112 -12.79 4.49 8.60
C ALA A 112 -13.10 5.05 7.19
N PHE A 113 -12.28 5.97 6.69
CA PHE A 113 -12.41 6.55 5.34
C PHE A 113 -11.49 5.90 4.31
N SER A 114 -10.65 4.93 4.71
CA SER A 114 -9.78 4.18 3.79
C SER A 114 -10.63 3.32 2.85
N PRO A 115 -10.43 3.39 1.53
CA PRO A 115 -11.17 2.55 0.60
C PRO A 115 -10.74 1.09 0.69
N THR A 116 -11.67 0.17 0.44
CA THR A 116 -11.36 -1.23 0.13
C THR A 116 -10.85 -1.34 -1.32
N ARG A 117 -10.32 -2.51 -1.66
CA ARG A 117 -9.91 -2.83 -3.04
C ARG A 117 -11.07 -2.62 -4.03
N ASP A 118 -12.24 -3.14 -3.72
CA ASP A 118 -13.41 -3.03 -4.61
C ASP A 118 -13.90 -1.59 -4.75
N GLU A 119 -13.82 -0.79 -3.69
CA GLU A 119 -14.12 0.64 -3.77
C GLU A 119 -13.09 1.39 -4.64
N ILE A 120 -11.79 1.05 -4.57
CA ILE A 120 -10.77 1.62 -5.48
C ILE A 120 -11.12 1.26 -6.93
N VAL A 121 -11.44 0.00 -7.20
CA VAL A 121 -11.84 -0.48 -8.54
C VAL A 121 -13.08 0.26 -9.04
N ALA A 122 -14.10 0.40 -8.19
CA ALA A 122 -15.37 1.05 -8.53
C ALA A 122 -15.20 2.56 -8.86
N THR A 123 -14.23 3.24 -8.27
CA THR A 123 -13.95 4.65 -8.62
C THR A 123 -13.39 4.82 -10.02
N GLY A 124 -12.82 3.75 -10.61
CA GLY A 124 -12.14 3.82 -11.89
C GLY A 124 -10.83 4.62 -11.87
N VAL A 125 -10.30 4.97 -10.67
CA VAL A 125 -9.06 5.74 -10.54
C VAL A 125 -7.90 5.01 -11.24
N ARG A 126 -7.10 5.76 -12.01
CA ARG A 126 -5.91 5.27 -12.71
C ARG A 126 -4.76 6.24 -12.52
N GLY A 127 -3.52 5.74 -12.55
CA GLY A 127 -2.35 6.60 -12.38
C GLY A 127 -1.05 5.94 -12.77
N ALA A 128 -0.09 6.78 -13.12
CA ALA A 128 1.27 6.39 -13.46
C ALA A 128 2.16 6.16 -12.22
N GLY A 129 1.71 6.61 -11.04
CA GLY A 129 2.47 6.49 -9.80
C GLY A 129 1.60 6.33 -8.57
N CYS A 130 2.23 5.95 -7.48
CA CYS A 130 1.65 5.97 -6.14
C CYS A 130 2.64 6.67 -5.20
N LEU A 131 2.19 7.70 -4.48
CA LEU A 131 2.96 8.28 -3.39
C LEU A 131 2.66 7.48 -2.12
N GLN A 132 3.67 6.85 -1.56
CA GLN A 132 3.62 6.24 -0.25
C GLN A 132 4.21 7.21 0.78
N GLU A 133 3.46 7.45 1.84
CA GLU A 133 3.91 8.19 3.03
C GLU A 133 3.91 7.23 4.22
N ILE A 134 5.03 7.12 4.91
CA ILE A 134 5.13 6.42 6.20
C ILE A 134 5.47 7.47 7.24
N ALA A 135 4.53 7.72 8.15
CA ALA A 135 4.68 8.70 9.21
C ALA A 135 4.92 8.02 10.56
N THR A 136 5.94 8.50 11.28
CA THR A 136 6.11 8.21 12.70
C THR A 136 5.32 9.24 13.50
N VAL A 137 4.32 8.80 14.23
CA VAL A 137 3.47 9.66 15.06
C VAL A 137 3.81 9.51 16.55
N LYS A 138 3.44 10.50 17.35
CA LYS A 138 3.53 10.42 18.80
C LYS A 138 2.65 9.29 19.34
N PRO A 139 3.04 8.57 20.39
CA PRO A 139 2.22 7.53 21.00
C PRO A 139 0.78 8.00 21.26
N GLY A 140 -0.20 7.15 20.95
CA GLY A 140 -1.63 7.42 21.15
C GLY A 140 -2.23 8.48 20.21
N THR A 141 -1.52 8.94 19.15
CA THR A 141 -2.02 10.01 18.27
C THR A 141 -2.36 9.55 16.84
N ALA A 142 -2.14 8.29 16.49
CA ALA A 142 -2.35 7.77 15.14
C ALA A 142 -3.78 8.04 14.60
N GLU A 143 -4.81 7.78 15.40
CA GLU A 143 -6.20 8.01 15.03
C GLU A 143 -6.51 9.51 14.80
N ARG A 144 -5.93 10.40 15.62
CA ARG A 144 -6.09 11.86 15.47
C ARG A 144 -5.42 12.36 14.20
N TYR A 145 -4.22 11.83 13.89
CA TYR A 145 -3.54 12.14 12.64
C TYR A 145 -4.33 11.67 11.45
N LEU A 146 -4.79 10.40 11.45
CA LEU A 146 -5.63 9.85 10.39
C LEU A 146 -6.93 10.66 10.21
N ALA A 147 -7.61 11.06 11.29
CA ALA A 147 -8.79 11.92 11.20
C ALA A 147 -8.49 13.26 10.52
N ALA A 148 -7.34 13.88 10.83
CA ALA A 148 -6.91 15.12 10.18
C ALA A 148 -6.58 14.91 8.70
N VAL A 149 -5.96 13.77 8.34
CA VAL A 149 -5.72 13.34 6.96
C VAL A 149 -7.04 13.21 6.22
N GLY A 150 -8.01 12.43 6.74
CA GLY A 150 -9.30 12.18 6.12
C GLY A 150 -10.14 13.44 5.91
N GLY A 151 -10.06 14.36 6.87
CA GLY A 151 -10.79 15.63 6.83
C GLY A 151 -10.14 16.69 5.94
N THR A 152 -8.96 17.13 6.30
CA THR A 152 -8.32 18.32 5.71
C THR A 152 -7.39 17.95 4.54
N TRP A 153 -6.49 16.99 4.76
CA TRP A 153 -5.44 16.71 3.80
C TRP A 153 -5.99 16.00 2.56
N ARG A 154 -6.87 15.02 2.73
CA ARG A 154 -7.53 14.33 1.62
C ARG A 154 -8.24 15.30 0.67
N ARG A 155 -8.95 16.32 1.21
CA ARG A 155 -9.59 17.33 0.37
C ARG A 155 -8.57 18.19 -0.39
N ALA A 156 -7.44 18.51 0.24
CA ALA A 156 -6.38 19.27 -0.41
C ALA A 156 -5.72 18.47 -1.54
N MET A 157 -5.49 17.17 -1.34
CA MET A 157 -4.96 16.26 -2.35
C MET A 157 -5.95 16.04 -3.50
N SER A 158 -7.23 15.82 -3.20
CA SER A 158 -8.29 15.66 -4.22
C SER A 158 -8.41 16.86 -5.16
N ARG A 159 -8.31 18.10 -4.64
CA ARG A 159 -8.27 19.31 -5.48
C ARG A 159 -7.07 19.38 -6.44
N ARG A 160 -6.04 18.60 -6.18
CA ARG A 160 -4.87 18.43 -7.05
C ARG A 160 -4.97 17.22 -7.96
N GLY A 161 -6.12 16.55 -8.02
CA GLY A 161 -6.30 15.32 -8.79
C GLY A 161 -5.65 14.08 -8.18
N VAL A 162 -5.16 14.16 -6.94
CA VAL A 162 -4.53 13.04 -6.22
C VAL A 162 -5.58 12.33 -5.38
N ALA A 163 -5.83 11.06 -5.68
CA ALA A 163 -6.83 10.24 -4.99
C ALA A 163 -6.20 9.37 -3.90
N LEU A 164 -6.92 9.16 -2.80
CA LEU A 164 -6.49 8.25 -1.75
C LEU A 164 -6.69 6.79 -2.19
N LEU A 165 -5.63 5.98 -2.12
CA LEU A 165 -5.68 4.52 -2.28
C LEU A 165 -5.77 3.81 -0.94
N GLY A 166 -5.27 4.41 0.14
CA GLY A 166 -5.35 3.84 1.46
C GLY A 166 -4.78 4.72 2.55
N ALA A 167 -5.31 4.56 3.76
CA ALA A 167 -4.86 5.25 4.97
C ALA A 167 -4.97 4.28 6.15
N TYR A 168 -3.85 4.02 6.82
CA TYR A 168 -3.74 2.93 7.76
C TYR A 168 -2.90 3.31 8.98
N ARG A 169 -3.19 2.71 10.13
CA ARG A 169 -2.23 2.54 11.22
C ARG A 169 -1.63 1.14 11.14
N THR A 170 -0.41 0.97 11.61
CA THR A 170 0.25 -0.34 11.65
C THR A 170 -0.13 -1.08 12.94
N ALA A 171 -0.60 -2.33 12.82
CA ALA A 171 -0.80 -3.21 13.97
C ALA A 171 0.54 -3.49 14.65
N MET A 172 0.53 -3.66 15.98
CA MET A 172 1.74 -3.91 16.78
C MET A 172 2.80 -2.79 16.75
N ARG A 173 2.46 -1.63 16.14
CA ARG A 173 3.30 -0.42 16.06
C ARG A 173 2.42 0.82 16.17
N GLU A 174 2.08 1.21 17.39
CA GLU A 174 1.12 2.31 17.64
C GLU A 174 1.58 3.68 17.09
N THR A 175 2.86 3.82 16.79
CA THR A 175 3.47 5.07 16.31
C THR A 175 3.66 5.12 14.81
N GLU A 176 3.14 4.16 14.03
CA GLU A 176 3.35 4.14 12.59
C GLU A 176 2.02 4.23 11.82
N VAL A 177 1.98 5.13 10.85
CA VAL A 177 0.86 5.36 9.91
C VAL A 177 1.37 5.24 8.49
N VAL A 178 0.61 4.59 7.62
CA VAL A 178 0.91 4.43 6.19
C VAL A 178 -0.21 5.06 5.37
N LEU A 179 0.14 5.93 4.43
CA LEU A 179 -0.79 6.52 3.47
C LEU A 179 -0.34 6.18 2.06
N LEU A 180 -1.30 5.88 1.18
CA LEU A 180 -1.07 5.60 -0.24
C LEU A 180 -1.97 6.52 -1.09
N TRP A 181 -1.35 7.23 -2.03
CA TRP A 181 -2.02 8.20 -2.89
C TRP A 181 -1.78 7.90 -4.35
N ASN A 182 -2.82 7.84 -5.16
CA ASN A 182 -2.70 7.71 -6.60
C ASN A 182 -2.22 9.01 -7.23
N LEU A 183 -1.19 8.92 -8.04
CA LEU A 183 -0.66 10.01 -8.84
C LEU A 183 -1.04 9.77 -10.31
N PRO A 184 -1.90 10.59 -10.90
CA PRO A 184 -2.32 10.42 -12.30
C PRO A 184 -1.16 10.41 -13.28
N THR A 185 -0.15 11.26 -13.07
CA THR A 185 1.04 11.38 -13.90
C THR A 185 2.28 11.69 -13.08
N PHE A 186 3.48 11.43 -13.61
CA PHE A 186 4.73 11.89 -12.97
C PHE A 186 4.87 13.41 -12.94
N ALA A 187 4.27 14.14 -13.90
CA ALA A 187 4.21 15.60 -13.86
C ALA A 187 3.41 16.08 -12.63
N GLN A 188 2.35 15.36 -12.26
CA GLN A 188 1.59 15.61 -11.03
C GLN A 188 2.45 15.42 -9.77
N PHE A 189 3.33 14.41 -9.76
CA PHE A 189 4.28 14.22 -8.65
C PHE A 189 5.25 15.40 -8.53
N ALA A 190 5.82 15.87 -9.63
CA ALA A 190 6.69 17.05 -9.62
C ALA A 190 5.94 18.30 -9.14
N THR A 191 4.66 18.45 -9.51
CA THR A 191 3.81 19.54 -9.02
C THR A 191 3.55 19.40 -7.51
N TYR A 192 3.25 18.18 -7.04
CA TYR A 192 3.10 17.90 -5.62
C TYR A 192 4.34 18.31 -4.82
N LEU A 193 5.54 17.97 -5.27
CA LEU A 193 6.79 18.33 -4.59
C LEU A 193 7.00 19.85 -4.54
N ARG A 194 6.73 20.57 -5.63
CA ARG A 194 6.79 22.05 -5.63
C ARG A 194 5.75 22.65 -4.66
N ASP A 195 4.54 22.15 -4.67
CA ASP A 195 3.45 22.61 -3.79
C ASP A 195 3.71 22.28 -2.32
N ALA A 196 4.41 21.18 -2.03
CA ALA A 196 4.81 20.80 -0.68
C ALA A 196 5.73 21.86 -0.05
N GLU A 197 6.58 22.52 -0.86
CA GLU A 197 7.40 23.66 -0.43
C GLU A 197 6.62 25.00 -0.44
N GLY A 198 5.41 25.02 -1.01
CA GLY A 198 4.54 26.18 -1.03
C GLY A 198 3.76 26.39 0.29
N THR A 199 2.93 27.43 0.30
CA THR A 199 2.19 27.86 1.51
C THR A 199 1.27 26.77 2.08
N ALA A 200 0.53 26.08 1.21
CA ALA A 200 -0.43 25.05 1.65
C ALA A 200 0.25 23.79 2.20
N GLY A 201 1.33 23.33 1.57
CA GLY A 201 2.13 22.22 2.05
C GLY A 201 2.80 22.51 3.38
N LYS A 202 3.41 23.69 3.51
CA LYS A 202 4.00 24.16 4.78
C LYS A 202 2.95 24.31 5.89
N ALA A 203 1.75 24.78 5.57
CA ALA A 203 0.66 24.88 6.54
C ALA A 203 0.20 23.49 7.03
N TRP A 204 0.07 22.52 6.11
CA TRP A 204 -0.24 21.14 6.48
C TRP A 204 0.86 20.54 7.38
N ARG A 205 2.13 20.59 6.95
CA ARG A 205 3.25 20.08 7.74
C ARG A 205 3.33 20.71 9.13
N ARG A 206 3.12 22.03 9.25
CA ARG A 206 3.07 22.72 10.54
C ARG A 206 1.96 22.16 11.43
N ARG A 207 0.76 21.94 10.87
CA ARG A 207 -0.36 21.33 11.60
C ARG A 207 -0.04 19.89 12.00
N ALA A 208 0.50 19.10 11.08
CA ALA A 208 0.84 17.69 11.30
C ALA A 208 1.85 17.49 12.43
N ARG A 209 2.75 18.45 12.71
CA ARG A 209 3.71 18.42 13.84
C ARG A 209 3.03 18.26 15.21
N ALA A 210 1.75 18.52 15.33
CA ALA A 210 1.00 18.21 16.55
C ALA A 210 1.04 16.71 16.87
N TRP A 211 1.09 15.85 15.84
CA TRP A 211 1.03 14.40 15.93
C TRP A 211 2.26 13.71 15.38
N VAL A 212 2.82 14.19 14.26
CA VAL A 212 3.92 13.57 13.50
C VAL A 212 5.27 14.00 14.05
N VAL A 213 6.15 13.04 14.29
CA VAL A 213 7.54 13.22 14.70
C VAL A 213 8.45 13.21 13.47
N ASP A 214 8.22 12.26 12.56
CA ASP A 214 8.98 12.09 11.33
C ASP A 214 8.08 11.48 10.24
N TYR A 215 8.37 11.73 8.97
CA TYR A 215 7.70 11.07 7.87
C TYR A 215 8.65 10.87 6.70
N ARG A 216 8.40 9.82 5.95
CA ARG A 216 9.14 9.49 4.74
C ARG A 216 8.17 9.30 3.59
N GLU A 217 8.46 9.96 2.49
CA GLU A 217 7.70 9.84 1.23
C GLU A 217 8.52 9.08 0.20
N THR A 218 7.87 8.16 -0.51
CA THR A 218 8.47 7.37 -1.58
C THR A 218 7.56 7.35 -2.79
N LEU A 219 8.13 7.48 -3.98
CA LEU A 219 7.42 7.27 -5.24
C LEU A 219 7.46 5.79 -5.59
N LEU A 220 6.30 5.21 -5.75
CA LEU A 220 6.09 3.84 -6.20
C LEU A 220 5.56 3.85 -7.63
N VAL A 221 6.18 3.05 -8.50
CA VAL A 221 5.77 2.87 -9.91
C VAL A 221 4.92 1.62 -10.01
N PRO A 222 3.63 1.72 -10.40
CA PRO A 222 2.74 0.57 -10.42
C PRO A 222 3.08 -0.39 -11.56
N SER A 223 2.92 -1.67 -11.31
CA SER A 223 2.88 -2.70 -12.35
C SER A 223 1.45 -2.85 -12.91
N PRO A 224 1.27 -3.53 -14.05
CA PRO A 224 -0.06 -3.85 -14.59
C PRO A 224 -0.97 -4.66 -13.65
N TRP A 225 -0.42 -5.22 -12.57
CA TRP A 225 -1.17 -5.96 -11.54
C TRP A 225 -1.76 -5.05 -10.45
N CYS A 226 -1.45 -3.75 -10.47
CA CYS A 226 -2.05 -2.79 -9.53
C CYS A 226 -3.44 -2.38 -9.99
N VAL A 227 -4.44 -2.42 -9.11
CA VAL A 227 -5.83 -2.07 -9.45
C VAL A 227 -6.01 -0.65 -9.98
N HIS A 228 -5.05 0.25 -9.77
CA HIS A 228 -5.06 1.62 -10.29
C HIS A 228 -4.14 1.83 -11.51
N HIS A 229 -3.50 0.77 -12.05
CA HIS A 229 -2.69 0.89 -13.26
C HIS A 229 -3.59 1.12 -14.50
N PRO A 230 -3.18 1.94 -15.48
CA PRO A 230 -3.97 2.16 -16.69
C PRO A 230 -4.38 0.88 -17.42
N ASP A 231 -3.49 -0.11 -17.48
CA ASP A 231 -3.71 -1.38 -18.19
C ASP A 231 -4.26 -2.51 -17.31
N TRP A 232 -4.66 -2.21 -16.06
CA TRP A 232 -5.09 -3.25 -15.11
C TRP A 232 -6.19 -4.18 -15.64
N ARG A 233 -7.15 -3.66 -16.39
CA ARG A 233 -8.26 -4.47 -16.93
C ARG A 233 -7.82 -5.50 -17.97
N ALA A 234 -6.76 -5.23 -18.70
CA ALA A 234 -6.21 -6.16 -19.69
C ALA A 234 -5.57 -7.40 -19.04
N ASN A 235 -5.10 -7.26 -17.80
CA ASN A 235 -4.44 -8.34 -17.05
C ASN A 235 -5.37 -9.05 -16.05
N ALA A 236 -6.63 -8.65 -15.99
CA ALA A 236 -7.63 -9.17 -15.05
C ALA A 236 -8.54 -10.26 -15.64
N SER A 237 -8.38 -10.56 -16.93
CA SER A 237 -9.12 -11.61 -17.67
C SER A 237 -8.37 -12.92 -17.71
#